data_88e2c1e225a0d7baadcc03ea4bfc044a
#
_entry.id   88e2c1e225a0d7baadcc03ea4bfc044a
#
_cell.length_a   1.000
_cell.length_b   1.000
_cell.length_c   1.000
_cell.angle_alpha   90.00
_cell.angle_beta   90.00
_cell.angle_gamma   90.00
#
_symmetry.space_group_name_H-M   'P 1'
#
loop_
_entity.id
_entity.type
_entity.pdbx_description
1 polymer ?
#
loop_
_entity_poly.entity_id
_entity_poly.type
_entity_poly.pdbx_seq_one_letter_code
_entity_poly.pdbx_strand_id
1 'polypeptide(L)'
;VMNYRLGGGSFASQLTQELRESKGYTYGIRSRFDGTTNKGEFVISSGVRSNVTYESAALVKEILENYGKNYNDEDLEVTKGFTIKSSARAFETLGAKLNMLTNISNYGYNDNYAKQQEELVKAMTVEDIKALVENYIKPNQMIYLVVGDAETQLDKLEALGFGKPVLLNPNKILD
;
A
#
# COMPACT_ATOMS: atom_id res chain seq x y z
N VAL A 1 -5.49 8.26 -2.08
CA VAL A 1 -6.33 8.54 -0.91
C VAL A 1 -6.39 7.30 -0.03
N MET A 2 -7.15 6.24 -0.36
CA MET A 2 -7.37 5.07 0.50
C MET A 2 -6.08 4.44 1.06
N ASN A 3 -4.99 4.40 0.29
CA ASN A 3 -3.72 3.79 0.72
C ASN A 3 -2.98 4.59 1.81
N TYR A 4 -3.33 5.85 2.03
CA TYR A 4 -2.61 6.70 2.98
C TYR A 4 -2.63 6.12 4.40
N ARG A 5 -3.81 5.75 4.89
CA ARG A 5 -3.98 5.15 6.22
C ARG A 5 -3.59 3.68 6.26
N LEU A 6 -3.54 2.98 5.13
CA LEU A 6 -3.10 1.59 5.10
C LEU A 6 -1.58 1.46 5.28
N GLY A 7 -0.79 2.03 4.36
CA GLY A 7 0.66 1.89 4.37
C GLY A 7 1.42 2.98 3.60
N GLY A 8 0.71 3.95 2.99
CA GLY A 8 1.31 5.06 2.26
C GLY A 8 1.69 6.26 3.11
N GLY A 9 1.09 6.41 4.28
CA GLY A 9 1.23 7.57 5.17
C GLY A 9 2.36 7.48 6.20
N SER A 10 3.35 6.62 6.01
CA SER A 10 4.46 6.43 6.95
C SER A 10 3.93 6.16 8.37
N PHE A 11 4.32 6.95 9.36
CA PHE A 11 3.89 6.78 10.76
C PHE A 11 2.36 6.89 10.99
N ALA A 12 1.64 7.56 10.11
CA ALA A 12 0.18 7.65 10.19
C ALA A 12 -0.54 6.41 9.63
N SER A 13 0.19 5.44 9.10
CA SER A 13 -0.39 4.24 8.48
C SER A 13 -0.55 3.08 9.46
N GLN A 14 -1.62 2.32 9.31
CA GLN A 14 -1.94 1.17 10.14
C GLN A 14 -0.86 0.09 10.09
N LEU A 15 -0.33 -0.21 8.89
CA LEU A 15 0.76 -1.18 8.76
C LEU A 15 2.00 -0.78 9.58
N THR A 16 2.38 0.50 9.58
CA THR A 16 3.52 0.97 10.37
C THR A 16 3.21 0.92 11.87
N GLN A 17 2.03 1.37 12.28
CA GLN A 17 1.63 1.36 13.68
C GLN A 17 1.62 -0.07 14.25
N GLU A 18 1.09 -1.04 13.51
CA GLU A 18 1.00 -2.40 14.00
C GLU A 18 2.34 -3.15 13.93
N LEU A 19 3.01 -3.19 12.76
CA LEU A 19 4.20 -4.02 12.61
C LEU A 19 5.46 -3.40 13.22
N ARG A 20 5.59 -2.07 13.13
CA ARG A 20 6.77 -1.37 13.65
C ARG A 20 6.59 -0.94 15.09
N GLU A 21 5.59 -0.08 15.36
CA GLU A 21 5.46 0.57 16.67
C GLU A 21 4.93 -0.40 17.73
N SER A 22 3.90 -1.20 17.42
CA SER A 22 3.29 -2.13 18.36
C SER A 22 4.11 -3.42 18.54
N LYS A 23 4.48 -4.08 17.43
CA LYS A 23 5.14 -5.40 17.48
C LYS A 23 6.66 -5.36 17.37
N GLY A 24 7.25 -4.28 16.85
CA GLY A 24 8.70 -4.20 16.62
C GLY A 24 9.22 -5.25 15.64
N TYR A 25 8.39 -5.74 14.71
CA TYR A 25 8.77 -6.78 13.76
C TYR A 25 9.65 -6.25 12.64
N THR A 26 9.51 -4.98 12.29
CA THR A 26 10.20 -4.32 11.19
C THR A 26 10.71 -2.93 11.59
N TYR A 27 11.71 -2.44 10.88
CA TYR A 27 12.10 -1.03 10.89
C TYR A 27 11.16 -0.15 10.05
N GLY A 28 10.52 -0.72 9.03
CA GLY A 28 9.56 -0.02 8.19
C GLY A 28 8.81 -0.95 7.25
N ILE A 29 7.57 -0.61 7.00
CA ILE A 29 6.66 -1.26 6.06
C ILE A 29 5.92 -0.19 5.28
N ARG A 30 5.70 -0.42 3.99
CA ARG A 30 4.98 0.51 3.12
C ARG A 30 4.10 -0.25 2.16
N SER A 31 2.99 0.38 1.80
CA SER A 31 2.16 -0.04 0.66
C SER A 31 2.11 1.05 -0.39
N ARG A 32 2.01 0.65 -1.65
CA ARG A 32 1.86 1.56 -2.78
C ARG A 32 1.03 0.94 -3.90
N PHE A 33 0.44 1.79 -4.70
CA PHE A 33 -0.11 1.45 -6.01
C PHE A 33 0.86 1.98 -7.06
N ASP A 34 1.37 1.11 -7.89
CA ASP A 34 2.20 1.47 -9.03
C ASP A 34 1.31 1.61 -10.25
N GLY A 35 0.99 2.85 -10.61
CA GLY A 35 0.22 3.18 -11.81
C GLY A 35 1.11 3.22 -13.04
N THR A 36 0.63 2.61 -14.12
CA THR A 36 1.24 2.70 -15.45
C THR A 36 0.16 3.00 -16.48
N THR A 37 0.52 3.16 -17.75
CA THR A 37 -0.44 3.24 -18.87
C THR A 37 -1.18 1.92 -19.10
N ASN A 38 -0.70 0.84 -18.52
CA ASN A 38 -1.33 -0.47 -18.49
C ASN A 38 -1.86 -0.79 -17.08
N LYS A 39 -2.03 -2.09 -16.78
CA LYS A 39 -2.41 -2.52 -15.42
C LYS A 39 -1.27 -2.25 -14.45
N GLY A 40 -1.58 -1.58 -13.35
CA GLY A 40 -0.67 -1.39 -12.23
C GLY A 40 -0.81 -2.50 -11.19
N GLU A 41 0.07 -2.47 -10.20
CA GLU A 41 0.05 -3.42 -9.08
C GLU A 41 -0.13 -2.69 -7.74
N PHE A 42 -0.67 -3.42 -6.77
CA PHE A 42 -0.65 -3.04 -5.37
C PHE A 42 0.43 -3.85 -4.66
N VAL A 43 1.39 -3.17 -4.07
CA VAL A 43 2.55 -3.81 -3.43
C VAL A 43 2.66 -3.37 -1.97
N ILE A 44 2.89 -4.35 -1.09
CA ILE A 44 3.34 -4.14 0.28
C ILE A 44 4.76 -4.68 0.39
N SER A 45 5.68 -3.90 0.93
CA SER A 45 7.06 -4.32 1.11
C SER A 45 7.58 -3.97 2.49
N SER A 46 8.32 -4.92 3.09
CA SER A 46 8.95 -4.76 4.40
C SER A 46 10.16 -5.67 4.53
N GLY A 47 11.19 -5.22 5.24
CA GLY A 47 12.22 -6.09 5.79
C GLY A 47 11.85 -6.40 7.24
N VAL A 48 11.72 -7.68 7.57
CA VAL A 48 11.35 -8.15 8.90
C VAL A 48 12.47 -9.03 9.50
N ARG A 49 12.49 -9.20 10.81
CA ARG A 49 13.38 -10.18 11.43
C ARG A 49 12.97 -11.59 11.02
N SER A 50 13.95 -12.46 10.74
CA SER A 50 13.71 -13.82 10.25
C SER A 50 12.74 -14.61 11.14
N ASN A 51 12.90 -14.51 12.44
CA ASN A 51 12.09 -15.26 13.43
C ASN A 51 10.62 -14.81 13.53
N VAL A 52 10.21 -13.73 12.87
CA VAL A 52 8.83 -13.20 12.84
C VAL A 52 8.29 -13.04 11.43
N THR A 53 8.87 -13.76 10.47
CA THR A 53 8.47 -13.67 9.04
C THR A 53 7.02 -14.11 8.86
N TYR A 54 6.62 -15.26 9.40
CA TYR A 54 5.24 -15.74 9.34
C TYR A 54 4.29 -14.79 10.07
N GLU A 55 4.60 -14.39 11.28
CA GLU A 55 3.78 -13.52 12.11
C GLU A 55 3.56 -12.15 11.42
N SER A 56 4.59 -11.65 10.76
CA SER A 56 4.48 -10.40 9.98
C SER A 56 3.55 -10.55 8.79
N ALA A 57 3.68 -11.64 8.04
CA ALA A 57 2.82 -11.91 6.89
C ALA A 57 1.36 -12.15 7.32
N ALA A 58 1.13 -12.88 8.41
CA ALA A 58 -0.19 -13.12 8.98
C ALA A 58 -0.85 -11.82 9.44
N LEU A 59 -0.11 -10.95 10.12
CA LEU A 59 -0.61 -9.65 10.57
C LEU A 59 -0.94 -8.74 9.40
N VAL A 60 -0.11 -8.71 8.35
CA VAL A 60 -0.43 -7.96 7.10
C VAL A 60 -1.74 -8.47 6.50
N LYS A 61 -1.93 -9.79 6.41
CA LYS A 61 -3.18 -10.40 5.90
C LYS A 61 -4.38 -9.96 6.72
N GLU A 62 -4.31 -10.06 8.04
CA GLU A 62 -5.38 -9.65 8.97
C GLU A 62 -5.74 -8.16 8.80
N ILE A 63 -4.74 -7.29 8.70
CA ILE A 63 -4.96 -5.87 8.47
C ILE A 63 -5.70 -5.64 7.16
N LEU A 64 -5.27 -6.29 6.07
CA LEU A 64 -5.91 -6.14 4.76
C LEU A 64 -7.37 -6.61 4.77
N GLU A 65 -7.67 -7.73 5.43
CA GLU A 65 -9.02 -8.31 5.54
C GLU A 65 -10.00 -7.41 6.31
N ASN A 66 -9.47 -6.60 7.23
CA ASN A 66 -10.28 -5.76 8.09
C ASN A 66 -10.22 -4.27 7.73
N TYR A 67 -9.30 -3.86 6.85
CA TYR A 67 -9.02 -2.46 6.58
C TYR A 67 -10.27 -1.65 6.16
N GLY A 68 -11.02 -2.14 5.18
CA GLY A 68 -12.24 -1.46 4.73
C GLY A 68 -13.33 -1.41 5.78
N LYS A 69 -13.48 -2.47 6.59
CA LYS A 69 -14.47 -2.52 7.66
C LYS A 69 -14.19 -1.53 8.78
N ASN A 70 -12.91 -1.36 9.10
CA ASN A 70 -12.45 -0.54 10.22
C ASN A 70 -12.24 0.93 9.84
N TYR A 71 -12.21 1.26 8.54
CA TYR A 71 -12.02 2.64 8.08
C TYR A 71 -13.18 3.54 8.52
N ASN A 72 -12.88 4.68 9.13
CA ASN A 72 -13.83 5.56 9.76
C ASN A 72 -13.61 7.05 9.40
N ASP A 73 -14.43 7.94 9.97
CA ASP A 73 -14.38 9.39 9.73
C ASP A 73 -13.05 10.02 10.16
N GLU A 74 -12.46 9.55 11.26
CA GLU A 74 -11.15 10.05 11.71
C GLU A 74 -10.06 9.73 10.70
N ASP A 75 -10.04 8.51 10.15
CA ASP A 75 -9.12 8.10 9.09
C ASP A 75 -9.29 8.96 7.84
N LEU A 76 -10.54 9.26 7.48
CA LEU A 76 -10.86 10.10 6.33
C LEU A 76 -10.36 11.54 6.53
N GLU A 77 -10.62 12.13 7.68
CA GLU A 77 -10.20 13.51 8.00
C GLU A 77 -8.67 13.64 8.02
N VAL A 78 -7.96 12.67 8.61
CA VAL A 78 -6.49 12.63 8.59
C VAL A 78 -5.97 12.52 7.15
N THR A 79 -6.59 11.70 6.32
CA THR A 79 -6.22 11.51 4.92
C THR A 79 -6.47 12.76 4.08
N LYS A 80 -7.66 13.37 4.20
CA LYS A 80 -8.02 14.62 3.51
C LYS A 80 -7.07 15.75 3.92
N GLY A 81 -6.87 15.91 5.22
CA GLY A 81 -6.00 16.94 5.78
C GLY A 81 -4.57 16.86 5.24
N PHE A 82 -4.01 15.66 5.18
CA PHE A 82 -2.68 15.45 4.59
C PHE A 82 -2.68 15.72 3.09
N THR A 83 -3.61 15.14 2.33
CA THR A 83 -3.65 15.24 0.88
C THR A 83 -3.80 16.69 0.43
N ILE A 84 -4.72 17.45 1.04
CA ILE A 84 -4.97 18.84 0.69
C ILE A 84 -3.77 19.74 1.07
N LYS A 85 -3.17 19.53 2.27
CA LYS A 85 -1.99 20.29 2.69
C LYS A 85 -0.76 19.98 1.83
N SER A 86 -0.59 18.72 1.39
CA SER A 86 0.51 18.34 0.53
C SER A 86 0.35 18.84 -0.91
N SER A 87 -0.89 18.97 -1.41
CA SER A 87 -1.15 19.51 -2.75
C SER A 87 -0.67 20.94 -2.91
N ALA A 88 -0.73 21.76 -1.87
CA ALA A 88 -0.20 23.13 -1.89
C ALA A 88 1.31 23.18 -2.20
N ARG A 89 2.06 22.15 -1.79
CA ARG A 89 3.51 22.04 -2.03
C ARG A 89 3.89 21.34 -3.33
N ALA A 90 2.90 20.73 -4.00
CA ALA A 90 3.13 19.91 -5.20
C ALA A 90 3.75 20.69 -6.38
N PHE A 91 3.79 22.03 -6.30
CA PHE A 91 4.26 22.90 -7.37
C PHE A 91 5.41 23.82 -6.94
N GLU A 92 6.01 23.61 -5.76
CA GLU A 92 7.05 24.51 -5.24
C GLU A 92 8.37 24.38 -5.98
N THR A 93 8.72 23.19 -6.46
CA THR A 93 10.01 22.94 -7.13
C THR A 93 9.87 22.78 -8.64
N LEU A 94 10.95 23.09 -9.39
CA LEU A 94 10.99 22.86 -10.83
C LEU A 94 10.80 21.38 -11.18
N GLY A 95 11.37 20.46 -10.39
CA GLY A 95 11.18 19.02 -10.58
C GLY A 95 9.72 18.60 -10.40
N ALA A 96 9.03 19.13 -9.39
CA ALA A 96 7.60 18.84 -9.20
C ALA A 96 6.74 19.35 -10.37
N LYS A 97 7.04 20.56 -10.88
CA LYS A 97 6.37 21.11 -12.06
C LYS A 97 6.62 20.28 -13.32
N LEU A 98 7.86 19.83 -13.52
CA LEU A 98 8.23 18.96 -14.64
C LEU A 98 7.47 17.63 -14.55
N ASN A 99 7.44 17.00 -13.39
CA ASN A 99 6.70 15.76 -13.19
C ASN A 99 5.20 15.92 -13.48
N MET A 100 4.59 17.03 -13.08
CA MET A 100 3.21 17.35 -13.42
C MET A 100 2.99 17.43 -14.91
N LEU A 101 3.83 18.18 -15.65
CA LEU A 101 3.77 18.31 -17.10
C LEU A 101 3.96 16.96 -17.80
N THR A 102 4.90 16.15 -17.30
CA THR A 102 5.14 14.79 -17.79
C THR A 102 3.89 13.90 -17.61
N ASN A 103 3.24 13.97 -16.45
CA ASN A 103 2.02 13.23 -16.19
C ASN A 103 0.85 13.69 -17.08
N ILE A 104 0.69 15.00 -17.26
CA ILE A 104 -0.30 15.56 -18.19
C ILE A 104 -0.06 15.00 -19.60
N SER A 105 1.17 15.03 -20.07
CA SER A 105 1.55 14.52 -21.39
C SER A 105 1.33 13.01 -21.54
N ASN A 106 1.78 12.22 -20.56
CA ASN A 106 1.74 10.75 -20.62
C ASN A 106 0.32 10.18 -20.48
N TYR A 107 -0.53 10.84 -19.70
CA TYR A 107 -1.86 10.33 -19.35
C TYR A 107 -3.00 11.15 -19.99
N GLY A 108 -2.67 12.19 -20.74
CA GLY A 108 -3.68 13.04 -21.39
C GLY A 108 -4.56 13.82 -20.40
N TYR A 109 -4.01 14.21 -19.24
CA TYR A 109 -4.75 14.98 -18.26
C TYR A 109 -5.03 16.40 -18.77
N ASN A 110 -6.16 16.96 -18.36
CA ASN A 110 -6.49 18.35 -18.67
C ASN A 110 -5.78 19.34 -17.73
N ASP A 111 -5.80 20.62 -18.08
CA ASP A 111 -5.13 21.69 -17.33
C ASP A 111 -5.70 21.87 -15.91
N ASN A 112 -6.93 21.42 -15.67
CA ASN A 112 -7.61 21.52 -14.38
C ASN A 112 -7.48 20.25 -13.53
N TYR A 113 -6.70 19.26 -13.97
CA TYR A 113 -6.59 17.95 -13.31
C TYR A 113 -6.29 18.07 -11.81
N ALA A 114 -5.30 18.87 -11.44
CA ALA A 114 -4.92 19.04 -10.03
C ALA A 114 -6.09 19.59 -9.18
N LYS A 115 -6.83 20.57 -9.69
CA LYS A 115 -8.00 21.13 -9.02
C LYS A 115 -9.14 20.13 -8.93
N GLN A 116 -9.39 19.38 -9.98
CA GLN A 116 -10.40 18.32 -9.99
C GLN A 116 -10.07 17.22 -8.97
N GLN A 117 -8.80 16.83 -8.85
CA GLN A 117 -8.36 15.86 -7.84
C GLN A 117 -8.56 16.39 -6.42
N GLU A 118 -8.27 17.65 -6.16
CA GLU A 118 -8.49 18.26 -4.85
C GLU A 118 -9.99 18.30 -4.50
N GLU A 119 -10.85 18.71 -5.44
CA GLU A 119 -12.30 18.72 -5.25
C GLU A 119 -12.85 17.30 -5.02
N LEU A 120 -12.36 16.30 -5.77
CA LEU A 120 -12.72 14.91 -5.58
C LEU A 120 -12.36 14.45 -4.17
N VAL A 121 -11.13 14.73 -3.70
CA VAL A 121 -10.69 14.33 -2.35
C VAL A 121 -11.53 15.00 -1.27
N LYS A 122 -11.87 16.28 -1.43
CA LYS A 122 -12.75 17.01 -0.49
C LYS A 122 -14.14 16.39 -0.40
N ALA A 123 -14.67 15.93 -1.52
CA ALA A 123 -16.02 15.35 -1.61
C ALA A 123 -16.09 13.89 -1.14
N MET A 124 -14.96 13.15 -1.08
CA MET A 124 -14.95 11.73 -0.69
C MET A 124 -15.58 11.49 0.68
N THR A 125 -16.32 10.41 0.78
CA THR A 125 -16.93 9.88 2.01
C THR A 125 -16.20 8.63 2.49
N VAL A 126 -16.52 8.16 3.69
CA VAL A 126 -16.04 6.87 4.22
C VAL A 126 -16.51 5.72 3.32
N GLU A 127 -17.74 5.80 2.83
CA GLU A 127 -18.35 4.80 1.94
C GLU A 127 -17.59 4.71 0.62
N ASP A 128 -17.17 5.84 0.04
CA ASP A 128 -16.33 5.85 -1.15
C ASP A 128 -15.00 5.14 -0.93
N ILE A 129 -14.35 5.39 0.22
CA ILE A 129 -13.10 4.71 0.57
C ILE A 129 -13.33 3.21 0.76
N LYS A 130 -14.39 2.78 1.45
CA LYS A 130 -14.73 1.36 1.63
C LYS A 130 -14.97 0.68 0.28
N ALA A 131 -15.69 1.32 -0.63
CA ALA A 131 -15.90 0.81 -1.98
C ALA A 131 -14.59 0.68 -2.77
N LEU A 132 -13.67 1.64 -2.65
CA LEU A 132 -12.33 1.54 -3.26
C LEU A 132 -11.52 0.39 -2.66
N VAL A 133 -11.55 0.21 -1.34
CA VAL A 133 -10.88 -0.93 -0.68
C VAL A 133 -11.43 -2.25 -1.19
N GLU A 134 -12.75 -2.41 -1.23
CA GLU A 134 -13.41 -3.61 -1.74
C GLU A 134 -13.03 -3.90 -3.20
N ASN A 135 -12.92 -2.88 -4.03
CA ASN A 135 -12.59 -3.05 -5.44
C ASN A 135 -11.12 -3.36 -5.72
N TYR A 136 -10.19 -2.76 -4.96
CA TYR A 136 -8.76 -2.76 -5.31
C TYR A 136 -7.87 -3.54 -4.34
N ILE A 137 -8.31 -3.80 -3.10
CA ILE A 137 -7.56 -4.60 -2.14
C ILE A 137 -8.23 -5.97 -2.02
N LYS A 138 -7.57 -6.99 -2.55
CA LYS A 138 -8.08 -8.37 -2.60
C LYS A 138 -7.18 -9.29 -1.76
N PRO A 139 -7.38 -9.38 -0.44
CA PRO A 139 -6.50 -10.14 0.44
C PRO A 139 -6.30 -11.59 0.00
N ASN A 140 -7.37 -12.22 -0.51
CA ASN A 140 -7.34 -13.61 -0.97
C ASN A 140 -6.69 -13.83 -2.35
N GLN A 141 -6.28 -12.74 -3.03
CA GLN A 141 -5.60 -12.79 -4.34
C GLN A 141 -4.17 -12.25 -4.25
N MET A 142 -3.68 -11.98 -3.04
CA MET A 142 -2.31 -11.51 -2.83
C MET A 142 -1.31 -12.64 -3.03
N ILE A 143 -0.18 -12.30 -3.64
CA ILE A 143 1.00 -13.17 -3.74
C ILE A 143 1.96 -12.76 -2.64
N TYR A 144 2.36 -13.71 -1.78
CA TYR A 144 3.34 -13.49 -0.74
C TYR A 144 4.70 -14.00 -1.22
N LEU A 145 5.60 -13.06 -1.53
CA LEU A 145 6.98 -13.37 -1.90
C LEU A 145 7.88 -13.12 -0.69
N VAL A 146 8.54 -14.16 -0.22
CA VAL A 146 9.44 -14.11 0.93
C VAL A 146 10.86 -14.42 0.48
N VAL A 147 11.80 -13.55 0.83
CA VAL A 147 13.23 -13.77 0.64
C VAL A 147 13.87 -13.88 2.02
N GLY A 148 14.43 -15.05 2.35
CA GLY A 148 14.99 -15.31 3.67
C GLY A 148 15.40 -16.76 3.87
N ASP A 149 15.45 -17.17 5.13
CA ASP A 149 15.81 -18.53 5.56
C ASP A 149 14.66 -19.51 5.30
N ALA A 150 14.76 -20.26 4.22
CA ALA A 150 13.74 -21.24 3.84
C ALA A 150 13.71 -22.45 4.81
N GLU A 151 14.84 -22.84 5.42
CA GLU A 151 14.91 -24.02 6.30
C GLU A 151 14.03 -23.83 7.55
N THR A 152 13.99 -22.62 8.09
CA THR A 152 13.24 -22.33 9.32
C THR A 152 11.87 -21.71 9.09
N GLN A 153 11.58 -21.14 7.90
CA GLN A 153 10.38 -20.36 7.67
C GLN A 153 9.40 -20.97 6.67
N LEU A 154 9.89 -21.79 5.71
CA LEU A 154 9.06 -22.25 4.59
C LEU A 154 7.77 -22.96 5.08
N ASP A 155 7.90 -23.94 5.94
CA ASP A 155 6.76 -24.75 6.40
C ASP A 155 5.73 -23.93 7.20
N LYS A 156 6.17 -22.90 7.93
CA LYS A 156 5.28 -22.02 8.69
C LYS A 156 4.36 -21.19 7.78
N LEU A 157 4.83 -20.85 6.59
CA LEU A 157 4.07 -20.01 5.65
C LEU A 157 2.82 -20.71 5.09
N GLU A 158 2.75 -22.06 5.15
CA GLU A 158 1.53 -22.79 4.77
C GLU A 158 0.32 -22.37 5.62
N ALA A 159 0.55 -22.02 6.89
CA ALA A 159 -0.50 -21.55 7.79
C ALA A 159 -1.13 -20.20 7.40
N LEU A 160 -0.59 -19.48 6.40
CA LEU A 160 -1.24 -18.29 5.82
C LEU A 160 -2.53 -18.65 5.06
N GLY A 161 -2.73 -19.93 4.69
CA GLY A 161 -3.96 -20.39 4.06
C GLY A 161 -4.01 -20.22 2.54
N PHE A 162 -2.86 -20.00 1.88
CA PHE A 162 -2.74 -19.90 0.41
C PHE A 162 -2.24 -21.20 -0.25
N GLY A 163 -2.21 -22.29 0.51
CA GLY A 163 -1.67 -23.56 0.09
C GLY A 163 -0.20 -23.73 0.45
N LYS A 164 0.40 -24.80 -0.06
CA LYS A 164 1.80 -25.12 0.23
C LYS A 164 2.74 -24.11 -0.43
N PRO A 165 3.66 -23.48 0.32
CA PRO A 165 4.60 -22.54 -0.25
C PRO A 165 5.56 -23.23 -1.23
N VAL A 166 5.93 -22.52 -2.30
CA VAL A 166 6.82 -23.01 -3.34
C VAL A 166 8.19 -22.39 -3.15
N LEU A 167 9.23 -23.22 -2.99
CA LEU A 167 10.61 -22.75 -2.99
C LEU A 167 11.05 -22.45 -4.43
N LEU A 168 11.29 -21.17 -4.71
CA LEU A 168 11.80 -20.72 -6.01
C LEU A 168 13.32 -20.91 -6.05
N ASN A 169 13.82 -21.51 -7.14
CA ASN A 169 15.25 -21.59 -7.39
C ASN A 169 15.65 -20.42 -8.31
N PRO A 170 16.46 -19.47 -7.85
CA PRO A 170 16.86 -18.30 -8.65
C PRO A 170 17.53 -18.70 -9.98
N ASN A 171 18.21 -19.81 -10.00
CA ASN A 171 18.92 -20.31 -11.20
C ASN A 171 18.01 -20.95 -12.24
N LYS A 172 16.72 -21.17 -11.94
CA LYS A 172 15.71 -21.72 -12.86
C LYS A 172 14.67 -20.70 -13.34
N ILE A 173 14.78 -19.45 -12.88
CA ILE A 173 13.85 -18.38 -13.26
C ILE A 173 14.34 -17.64 -14.52
N LEU A 174 15.58 -17.89 -14.95
CA LEU A 174 16.23 -17.23 -16.09
C LEU A 174 16.26 -18.08 -17.38
N ASP A 175 15.62 -19.26 -17.37
CA ASP A 175 15.38 -20.11 -18.52
C ASP A 175 13.92 -19.94 -18.99
#